data_40e6a12e9b22376e1c589b88554e7d42
#
_entry.id   40e6a12e9b22376e1c589b88554e7d42
#
_cell.length_a   1.000
_cell.length_b   1.000
_cell.length_c   1.000
_cell.angle_alpha   90.00
_cell.angle_beta   90.00
_cell.angle_gamma   90.00
#
_symmetry.space_group_name_H-M   'P 1'
#
loop_
_entity.id
_entity.type
_entity.pdbx_description
1 polymer ?
#
loop_
_entity_poly.entity_id
_entity_poly.type
_entity_poly.pdbx_seq_one_letter_code
_entity_poly.pdbx_strand_id
1 'polypeptide(L)'
;MRSTIFGLVLLLPAAAPAEPIETQKIITAATGDWNGDGAADLAMIVETEPGHPMDLYFFLKDRDGDFLKPAGIVHDQIDGEWKDYDRPGPATSDTEPELTTLPNGSIKLYIPAMEIGSERTNKTLTLAWRNGTFVVAGFAYEYWDYMDDNVAGDCDYNVLTGKGKSSKKLADGTTRQATVSVEGKVIPFAEWTPGTGFSACGE
;
A
#
# COMPACT_ATOMS: atom_id res chain seq x y z
N MET A 1 -48.10 39.91 23.41
CA MET A 1 -46.92 39.05 23.52
C MET A 1 -46.98 38.03 22.39
N ARG A 2 -46.14 38.17 21.35
CA ARG A 2 -46.05 37.21 20.21
C ARG A 2 -44.81 36.32 20.47
N SER A 3 -45.06 35.04 20.73
CA SER A 3 -44.01 34.03 20.92
C SER A 3 -43.54 33.53 19.55
N THR A 4 -42.28 33.79 19.16
CA THR A 4 -41.68 33.29 17.95
C THR A 4 -40.97 31.98 18.31
N ILE A 5 -41.44 30.84 17.79
CA ILE A 5 -40.84 29.54 17.93
C ILE A 5 -39.75 29.41 16.84
N PHE A 6 -38.48 29.39 17.23
CA PHE A 6 -37.35 29.06 16.35
C PHE A 6 -37.27 27.52 16.22
N GLY A 7 -37.64 27.01 15.07
CA GLY A 7 -37.42 25.59 14.74
C GLY A 7 -35.95 25.33 14.43
N LEU A 8 -35.30 24.49 15.22
CA LEU A 8 -33.95 23.98 14.97
C LEU A 8 -34.02 22.92 13.87
N VAL A 9 -33.55 23.24 12.67
CA VAL A 9 -33.40 22.26 11.58
C VAL A 9 -32.11 21.50 11.81
N LEU A 10 -32.22 20.24 12.25
CA LEU A 10 -31.11 19.29 12.30
C LEU A 10 -30.80 18.82 10.86
N LEU A 11 -29.72 19.31 10.29
CA LEU A 11 -29.14 18.76 9.07
C LEU A 11 -28.47 17.44 9.42
N LEU A 12 -29.10 16.31 9.09
CA LEU A 12 -28.46 14.99 9.12
C LEU A 12 -27.44 14.95 7.98
N PRO A 13 -26.21 14.51 8.23
CA PRO A 13 -25.25 14.27 7.16
C PRO A 13 -25.82 13.19 6.24
N ALA A 14 -25.95 13.50 4.96
CA ALA A 14 -26.27 12.51 3.95
C ALA A 14 -25.11 11.52 3.89
N ALA A 15 -25.36 10.23 4.11
CA ALA A 15 -24.39 9.19 3.85
C ALA A 15 -24.07 9.23 2.35
N ALA A 16 -22.78 9.39 2.02
CA ALA A 16 -22.35 9.24 0.64
C ALA A 16 -22.72 7.83 0.16
N PRO A 17 -23.26 7.68 -1.06
CA PRO A 17 -23.51 6.35 -1.62
C PRO A 17 -22.18 5.57 -1.66
N ALA A 18 -22.21 4.30 -1.27
CA ALA A 18 -21.06 3.41 -1.41
C ALA A 18 -20.73 3.30 -2.92
N GLU A 19 -19.49 3.54 -3.28
CA GLU A 19 -19.04 3.34 -4.65
C GLU A 19 -19.12 1.85 -5.00
N PRO A 20 -19.58 1.48 -6.20
CA PRO A 20 -19.55 0.10 -6.64
C PRO A 20 -18.11 -0.37 -6.76
N ILE A 21 -17.83 -1.64 -6.44
CA ILE A 21 -16.54 -2.25 -6.71
C ILE A 21 -16.51 -2.59 -8.20
N GLU A 22 -15.77 -1.81 -8.95
CA GLU A 22 -15.49 -2.10 -10.36
C GLU A 22 -14.20 -2.88 -10.43
N THR A 23 -14.27 -4.14 -10.91
CA THR A 23 -13.09 -4.99 -11.02
C THR A 23 -13.19 -5.93 -12.22
N GLN A 24 -12.07 -6.09 -12.93
CA GLN A 24 -11.89 -7.15 -13.93
C GLN A 24 -11.46 -8.45 -13.22
N LYS A 25 -10.59 -8.35 -12.24
CA LYS A 25 -10.19 -9.49 -11.42
C LYS A 25 -9.66 -9.06 -10.04
N ILE A 26 -9.79 -9.96 -9.08
CA ILE A 26 -9.10 -9.87 -7.80
C ILE A 26 -7.73 -10.55 -7.97
N ILE A 27 -6.66 -9.78 -7.74
CA ILE A 27 -5.28 -10.25 -7.85
C ILE A 27 -4.90 -11.05 -6.63
N THR A 28 -5.12 -10.48 -5.44
CA THR A 28 -4.79 -11.09 -4.16
C THR A 28 -5.70 -10.53 -3.07
N ALA A 29 -5.82 -11.27 -1.97
CA ALA A 29 -6.56 -10.83 -0.81
C ALA A 29 -5.90 -11.34 0.47
N ALA A 30 -6.04 -10.58 1.56
CA ALA A 30 -5.63 -10.97 2.90
C ALA A 30 -6.74 -10.71 3.90
N THR A 31 -6.77 -11.51 4.97
CA THR A 31 -7.68 -11.33 6.08
C THR A 31 -6.90 -11.19 7.39
N GLY A 32 -7.40 -10.38 8.32
CA GLY A 32 -6.78 -10.17 9.62
C GLY A 32 -7.68 -9.33 10.51
N ASP A 33 -7.34 -9.20 11.77
CA ASP A 33 -8.00 -8.28 12.71
C ASP A 33 -7.10 -7.03 12.82
N TRP A 34 -7.34 -6.05 11.95
CA TRP A 34 -6.45 -4.89 11.86
C TRP A 34 -6.85 -3.74 12.78
N ASN A 35 -8.14 -3.67 13.13
CA ASN A 35 -8.66 -2.68 14.07
C ASN A 35 -8.60 -3.15 15.54
N GLY A 36 -8.30 -4.43 15.79
CA GLY A 36 -8.13 -5.02 17.11
C GLY A 36 -9.44 -5.34 17.82
N ASP A 37 -10.54 -5.51 17.10
CA ASP A 37 -11.87 -5.79 17.68
C ASP A 37 -12.19 -7.28 17.81
N GLY A 38 -11.35 -8.15 17.25
CA GLY A 38 -11.48 -9.61 17.29
C GLY A 38 -12.29 -10.18 16.12
N ALA A 39 -12.73 -9.39 15.16
CA ALA A 39 -13.37 -9.84 13.94
C ALA A 39 -12.35 -9.91 12.78
N ALA A 40 -12.62 -10.74 11.78
CA ALA A 40 -11.76 -10.84 10.61
C ALA A 40 -12.16 -9.79 9.57
N ASP A 41 -11.23 -8.92 9.24
CA ASP A 41 -11.28 -7.91 8.20
C ASP A 41 -10.80 -8.48 6.85
N LEU A 42 -10.96 -7.72 5.76
CA LEU A 42 -10.54 -8.10 4.41
C LEU A 42 -9.84 -6.92 3.72
N ALA A 43 -8.70 -7.17 3.10
CA ALA A 43 -8.10 -6.31 2.10
C ALA A 43 -7.95 -7.09 0.78
N MET A 44 -8.14 -6.42 -0.34
CA MET A 44 -7.96 -7.04 -1.66
C MET A 44 -7.41 -6.04 -2.68
N ILE A 45 -6.48 -6.52 -3.51
CA ILE A 45 -6.00 -5.79 -4.68
C ILE A 45 -6.86 -6.22 -5.86
N VAL A 46 -7.37 -5.25 -6.59
CA VAL A 46 -8.22 -5.48 -7.75
C VAL A 46 -7.67 -4.77 -8.98
N GLU A 47 -7.71 -5.45 -10.12
CA GLU A 47 -7.48 -4.88 -11.43
C GLU A 47 -8.80 -4.32 -11.94
N THR A 48 -8.87 -3.02 -12.15
CA THR A 48 -10.05 -2.34 -12.70
C THR A 48 -9.97 -2.25 -14.22
N GLU A 49 -8.78 -1.97 -14.73
CA GLU A 49 -8.48 -1.91 -16.17
C GLU A 49 -7.13 -2.60 -16.44
N PRO A 50 -7.07 -3.57 -17.37
CA PRO A 50 -5.85 -4.30 -17.68
C PRO A 50 -4.67 -3.39 -18.05
N GLY A 51 -3.51 -3.60 -17.42
CA GLY A 51 -2.29 -2.83 -17.68
C GLY A 51 -2.24 -1.43 -17.03
N HIS A 52 -3.25 -1.06 -16.26
CA HIS A 52 -3.28 0.16 -15.46
C HIS A 52 -2.96 -0.12 -13.99
N PRO A 53 -2.57 0.90 -13.21
CA PRO A 53 -2.38 0.75 -11.77
C PRO A 53 -3.62 0.17 -11.09
N MET A 54 -3.41 -0.70 -10.11
CA MET A 54 -4.47 -1.42 -9.41
C MET A 54 -4.92 -0.69 -8.15
N ASP A 55 -6.15 -0.99 -7.75
CA ASP A 55 -6.78 -0.45 -6.56
C ASP A 55 -6.62 -1.41 -5.36
N LEU A 56 -6.56 -0.83 -4.16
CA LEU A 56 -6.59 -1.57 -2.91
C LEU A 56 -7.85 -1.20 -2.12
N TYR A 57 -8.67 -2.20 -1.86
CA TYR A 57 -9.91 -2.10 -1.09
C TYR A 57 -9.71 -2.66 0.31
N PHE A 58 -10.23 -1.94 1.31
CA PHE A 58 -10.26 -2.35 2.71
C PHE A 58 -11.70 -2.47 3.20
N PHE A 59 -11.97 -3.55 3.91
CA PHE A 59 -13.25 -3.79 4.57
C PHE A 59 -13.00 -4.18 6.02
N LEU A 60 -13.72 -3.56 6.93
CA LEU A 60 -13.70 -3.93 8.34
C LEU A 60 -15.01 -4.61 8.72
N LYS A 61 -14.90 -5.61 9.58
CA LYS A 61 -16.01 -6.29 10.21
C LYS A 61 -16.08 -5.88 11.67
N ASP A 62 -17.23 -5.41 12.13
CA ASP A 62 -17.46 -5.22 13.56
C ASP A 62 -17.61 -6.58 14.26
N ARG A 63 -17.13 -6.70 15.49
CA ARG A 63 -17.20 -7.96 16.27
C ARG A 63 -18.61 -8.57 16.29
N ASP A 64 -19.63 -7.74 16.46
CA ASP A 64 -21.03 -8.15 16.54
C ASP A 64 -21.76 -8.00 15.19
N GLY A 65 -21.00 -7.71 14.13
CA GLY A 65 -21.54 -7.52 12.78
C GLY A 65 -21.56 -8.81 11.96
N ASP A 66 -22.58 -8.95 11.12
CA ASP A 66 -22.73 -10.12 10.25
C ASP A 66 -21.94 -10.01 8.94
N PHE A 67 -21.49 -8.81 8.56
CA PHE A 67 -20.86 -8.56 7.26
C PHE A 67 -19.75 -7.51 7.31
N LEU A 68 -18.89 -7.56 6.31
CA LEU A 68 -17.83 -6.59 6.07
C LEU A 68 -18.40 -5.26 5.57
N LYS A 69 -17.83 -4.15 6.06
CA LYS A 69 -18.17 -2.79 5.66
C LYS A 69 -16.98 -2.13 4.98
N PRO A 70 -17.16 -1.37 3.88
CA PRO A 70 -16.08 -0.60 3.28
C PRO A 70 -15.43 0.33 4.33
N ALA A 71 -14.09 0.28 4.41
CA ALA A 71 -13.30 1.09 5.33
C ALA A 71 -12.32 2.03 4.61
N GLY A 72 -12.10 1.80 3.33
CA GLY A 72 -11.29 2.65 2.48
C GLY A 72 -11.04 2.02 1.11
N ILE A 73 -10.83 2.87 0.13
CA ILE A 73 -10.40 2.51 -1.21
C ILE A 73 -9.20 3.42 -1.53
N VAL A 74 -8.17 2.83 -2.08
CA VAL A 74 -7.00 3.58 -2.55
C VAL A 74 -6.81 3.23 -4.01
N HIS A 75 -7.04 4.22 -4.87
CA HIS A 75 -6.98 4.06 -6.32
C HIS A 75 -5.57 4.27 -6.84
N ASP A 76 -5.21 3.55 -7.90
CA ASP A 76 -4.01 3.75 -8.72
C ASP A 76 -2.67 3.77 -7.95
N GLN A 77 -2.62 3.12 -6.78
CA GLN A 77 -1.42 3.13 -5.91
C GLN A 77 -0.49 1.94 -6.10
N ILE A 78 -0.94 0.93 -6.82
CA ILE A 78 -0.17 -0.30 -7.01
C ILE A 78 0.12 -0.43 -8.49
N ASP A 79 1.42 -0.43 -8.84
CA ASP A 79 1.85 -0.61 -10.21
C ASP A 79 1.17 -1.85 -10.82
N GLY A 80 0.57 -1.66 -11.98
CA GLY A 80 -0.21 -2.69 -12.65
C GLY A 80 0.62 -3.90 -13.04
N GLU A 81 -0.05 -5.02 -13.20
CA GLU A 81 0.56 -6.20 -13.80
C GLU A 81 0.89 -5.91 -15.26
N TRP A 82 2.18 -5.88 -15.57
CA TRP A 82 2.64 -5.80 -16.96
C TRP A 82 2.55 -7.18 -17.61
N LYS A 83 1.35 -7.53 -18.02
CA LYS A 83 1.18 -8.53 -19.08
C LYS A 83 1.50 -7.84 -20.38
N ASP A 84 2.48 -8.36 -21.10
CA ASP A 84 2.61 -8.07 -22.52
C ASP A 84 1.40 -8.72 -23.20
N TYR A 85 0.29 -7.97 -23.30
CA TYR A 85 -0.95 -8.44 -23.91
C TYR A 85 -0.78 -8.85 -25.37
N ASP A 86 0.30 -8.39 -26.01
CA ASP A 86 0.66 -8.72 -27.40
C ASP A 86 1.55 -9.98 -27.49
N ARG A 87 2.03 -10.52 -26.36
CA ARG A 87 2.81 -11.76 -26.31
C ARG A 87 1.97 -12.92 -25.83
N PRO A 88 1.67 -13.93 -26.68
CA PRO A 88 1.04 -15.14 -26.21
C PRO A 88 2.00 -15.93 -25.31
N GLY A 89 1.71 -15.99 -24.03
CA GLY A 89 2.46 -16.75 -23.02
C GLY A 89 1.77 -16.72 -21.66
N PRO A 90 2.06 -17.67 -20.76
CA PRO A 90 1.59 -17.54 -19.40
C PRO A 90 2.22 -16.30 -18.76
N ALA A 91 1.39 -15.50 -18.07
CA ALA A 91 1.93 -14.50 -17.15
C ALA A 91 2.87 -15.21 -16.17
N THR A 92 4.07 -14.70 -16.01
CA THR A 92 4.94 -15.19 -14.95
C THR A 92 4.32 -14.75 -13.63
N SER A 93 4.02 -15.68 -12.74
CA SER A 93 3.39 -15.43 -11.44
C SER A 93 4.21 -14.51 -10.53
N ASP A 94 5.43 -14.19 -10.93
CA ASP A 94 6.41 -13.47 -10.13
C ASP A 94 6.26 -11.93 -10.20
N THR A 95 5.33 -11.42 -11.02
CA THR A 95 5.09 -9.97 -11.18
C THR A 95 3.79 -9.48 -10.53
N GLU A 96 3.04 -10.36 -9.89
CA GLU A 96 1.81 -9.97 -9.19
C GLU A 96 2.13 -9.43 -7.78
N PRO A 97 1.49 -8.32 -7.37
CA PRO A 97 1.62 -7.84 -5.99
C PRO A 97 0.96 -8.81 -5.01
N GLU A 98 1.45 -8.81 -3.78
CA GLU A 98 0.98 -9.71 -2.73
C GLU A 98 0.54 -8.94 -1.48
N LEU A 99 -0.53 -9.41 -0.86
CA LEU A 99 -0.97 -9.00 0.48
C LEU A 99 -0.73 -10.12 1.47
N THR A 100 -0.13 -9.79 2.61
CA THR A 100 0.10 -10.73 3.71
C THR A 100 -0.21 -10.07 5.04
N THR A 101 -1.00 -10.72 5.90
CA THR A 101 -1.22 -10.27 7.27
C THR A 101 -0.03 -10.65 8.14
N LEU A 102 0.54 -9.65 8.82
CA LEU A 102 1.66 -9.84 9.73
C LEU A 102 1.18 -10.19 11.14
N PRO A 103 2.01 -10.90 11.96
CA PRO A 103 1.63 -11.29 13.31
C PRO A 103 1.27 -10.14 14.26
N ASN A 104 1.74 -8.93 13.97
CA ASN A 104 1.45 -7.72 14.75
C ASN A 104 0.17 -7.00 14.31
N GLY A 105 -0.65 -7.61 13.44
CA GLY A 105 -1.88 -7.04 12.95
C GLY A 105 -1.69 -5.96 11.86
N SER A 106 -0.51 -5.86 11.24
CA SER A 106 -0.29 -5.01 10.06
C SER A 106 -0.45 -5.81 8.78
N ILE A 107 -0.60 -5.11 7.66
CA ILE A 107 -0.63 -5.71 6.32
C ILE A 107 0.72 -5.44 5.66
N LYS A 108 1.36 -6.47 5.13
CA LYS A 108 2.46 -6.33 4.19
C LYS A 108 1.90 -6.31 2.77
N LEU A 109 2.18 -5.23 2.05
CA LEU A 109 1.96 -5.10 0.61
C LEU A 109 3.31 -5.21 -0.08
N TYR A 110 3.51 -6.26 -0.86
CA TYR A 110 4.69 -6.45 -1.70
C TYR A 110 4.34 -6.11 -3.15
N ILE A 111 5.15 -5.28 -3.78
CA ILE A 111 5.01 -4.86 -5.18
C ILE A 111 6.30 -5.24 -5.89
N PRO A 112 6.28 -6.29 -6.73
CA PRO A 112 7.46 -6.76 -7.44
C PRO A 112 7.91 -5.76 -8.51
N ALA A 113 9.16 -5.90 -8.93
CA ALA A 113 9.73 -5.12 -10.01
C ALA A 113 9.02 -5.42 -11.34
N MET A 114 8.71 -4.35 -12.07
CA MET A 114 8.25 -4.50 -13.45
C MET A 114 9.43 -4.86 -14.36
N GLU A 115 9.21 -5.76 -15.31
CA GLU A 115 10.23 -6.20 -16.27
C GLU A 115 10.39 -5.24 -17.45
N ILE A 116 10.59 -3.94 -17.15
CA ILE A 116 10.81 -2.90 -18.15
C ILE A 116 12.22 -2.33 -18.00
N GLY A 117 12.98 -2.35 -19.10
CA GLY A 117 14.37 -1.91 -19.06
C GLY A 117 15.28 -2.88 -18.32
N SER A 118 16.46 -2.45 -17.87
CA SER A 118 17.42 -3.27 -17.10
C SER A 118 17.29 -3.07 -15.58
N GLU A 119 16.84 -1.91 -15.16
CA GLU A 119 16.65 -1.58 -13.75
C GLU A 119 15.42 -2.29 -13.17
N ARG A 120 15.55 -2.77 -11.95
CA ARG A 120 14.52 -3.48 -11.19
C ARG A 120 14.40 -2.88 -9.80
N THR A 121 13.18 -2.75 -9.32
CA THR A 121 12.91 -2.27 -7.95
C THR A 121 11.72 -3.00 -7.37
N ASN A 122 11.97 -3.86 -6.38
CA ASN A 122 10.91 -4.40 -5.54
C ASN A 122 10.59 -3.41 -4.42
N LYS A 123 9.31 -3.26 -4.10
CA LYS A 123 8.83 -2.38 -3.03
C LYS A 123 8.01 -3.18 -2.02
N THR A 124 8.17 -2.87 -0.76
CA THR A 124 7.34 -3.42 0.33
C THR A 124 6.81 -2.28 1.20
N LEU A 125 5.51 -2.23 1.39
CA LEU A 125 4.88 -1.34 2.35
C LEU A 125 4.32 -2.16 3.52
N THR A 126 4.47 -1.63 4.73
CA THR A 126 3.74 -2.12 5.90
C THR A 126 2.62 -1.14 6.19
N LEU A 127 1.37 -1.60 6.08
CA LEU A 127 0.19 -0.80 6.34
C LEU A 127 -0.37 -1.15 7.72
N ALA A 128 -0.73 -0.13 8.49
CA ALA A 128 -1.29 -0.30 9.82
C ALA A 128 -2.56 0.55 9.99
N TRP A 129 -3.57 -0.02 10.64
CA TRP A 129 -4.77 0.74 11.01
C TRP A 129 -4.47 1.69 12.16
N ARG A 130 -4.68 2.99 11.95
CA ARG A 130 -4.47 4.03 12.96
C ARG A 130 -5.50 5.15 12.79
N ASN A 131 -6.13 5.53 13.88
CA ASN A 131 -7.04 6.69 13.91
C ASN A 131 -8.13 6.65 12.83
N GLY A 132 -8.66 5.48 12.50
CA GLY A 132 -9.74 5.34 11.52
C GLY A 132 -9.30 5.29 10.06
N THR A 133 -8.00 5.10 9.78
CA THR A 133 -7.47 4.95 8.42
C THR A 133 -6.27 4.01 8.37
N PHE A 134 -5.95 3.49 7.20
CA PHE A 134 -4.69 2.78 6.96
C PHE A 134 -3.58 3.78 6.67
N VAL A 135 -2.46 3.66 7.40
CA VAL A 135 -1.27 4.48 7.25
C VAL A 135 -0.09 3.62 6.85
N VAL A 136 0.90 4.23 6.18
CA VAL A 136 2.18 3.57 5.89
C VAL A 136 3.04 3.59 7.15
N ALA A 137 3.23 2.43 7.76
CA ALA A 137 4.04 2.26 8.97
C ALA A 137 5.51 1.93 8.65
N GLY A 138 5.76 1.28 7.52
CA GLY A 138 7.09 0.94 7.05
C GLY A 138 7.17 0.96 5.53
N PHE A 139 8.36 1.26 5.02
CA PHE A 139 8.68 1.21 3.60
C PHE A 139 10.05 0.58 3.42
N ALA A 140 10.12 -0.42 2.56
CA ALA A 140 11.36 -1.02 2.13
C ALA A 140 11.38 -1.16 0.61
N TYR A 141 12.56 -1.09 0.04
CA TYR A 141 12.80 -1.43 -1.35
C TYR A 141 14.17 -2.05 -1.51
N GLU A 142 14.31 -2.85 -2.57
CA GLU A 142 15.58 -3.31 -3.10
C GLU A 142 15.62 -3.01 -4.60
N TYR A 143 16.77 -2.61 -5.09
CA TYR A 143 16.96 -2.33 -6.50
C TYR A 143 18.24 -2.94 -7.03
N TRP A 144 18.23 -3.30 -8.30
CA TRP A 144 19.39 -3.80 -9.04
C TRP A 144 19.24 -3.54 -10.53
N ASP A 145 20.35 -3.58 -11.25
CA ASP A 145 20.37 -3.59 -12.70
C ASP A 145 20.96 -4.91 -13.18
N TYR A 146 20.19 -5.67 -13.98
CA TYR A 146 20.69 -6.97 -14.46
C TYR A 146 21.76 -6.85 -15.56
N MET A 147 22.00 -5.66 -16.10
CA MET A 147 23.04 -5.35 -17.08
C MET A 147 24.31 -4.79 -16.42
N ASP A 148 24.23 -4.29 -15.17
CA ASP A 148 25.35 -3.75 -14.39
C ASP A 148 25.31 -4.21 -12.94
N ASP A 149 26.10 -5.22 -12.64
CA ASP A 149 26.23 -5.79 -11.29
C ASP A 149 26.68 -4.79 -10.21
N ASN A 150 27.15 -3.58 -10.58
CA ASN A 150 27.51 -2.55 -9.62
C ASN A 150 26.36 -1.65 -9.23
N VAL A 151 25.22 -1.76 -9.91
CA VAL A 151 24.00 -1.02 -9.58
C VAL A 151 23.10 -1.92 -8.74
N ALA A 152 23.18 -1.81 -7.43
CA ALA A 152 22.33 -2.51 -6.49
C ALA A 152 22.29 -1.81 -5.13
N GLY A 153 21.21 -1.96 -4.41
CA GLY A 153 21.04 -1.45 -3.05
C GLY A 153 19.69 -1.79 -2.47
N ASP A 154 19.53 -1.42 -1.22
CA ASP A 154 18.28 -1.60 -0.47
C ASP A 154 18.11 -0.48 0.55
N CYS A 155 16.88 -0.30 0.96
CA CYS A 155 16.53 0.52 2.11
C CYS A 155 15.33 -0.11 2.82
N ASP A 156 15.36 -0.07 4.14
CA ASP A 156 14.24 -0.45 5.01
C ASP A 156 14.15 0.55 6.15
N TYR A 157 13.02 1.25 6.26
CA TYR A 157 12.80 2.14 7.37
C TYR A 157 11.35 2.15 7.85
N ASN A 158 11.21 2.41 9.14
CA ASN A 158 9.92 2.62 9.77
C ASN A 158 9.50 4.09 9.57
N VAL A 159 8.41 4.30 8.82
CA VAL A 159 7.89 5.63 8.46
C VAL A 159 7.41 6.40 9.70
N LEU A 160 6.80 5.69 10.66
CA LEU A 160 6.26 6.31 11.87
C LEU A 160 7.35 6.86 12.80
N THR A 161 8.54 6.28 12.77
CA THR A 161 9.66 6.70 13.62
C THR A 161 10.77 7.42 12.86
N GLY A 162 10.77 7.32 11.53
CA GLY A 162 11.80 7.87 10.66
C GLY A 162 13.16 7.17 10.78
N LYS A 163 13.21 5.93 11.29
CA LYS A 163 14.44 5.19 11.55
C LYS A 163 14.55 3.96 10.65
N GLY A 164 15.77 3.71 10.16
CA GLY A 164 16.01 2.58 9.29
C GLY A 164 17.47 2.43 8.88
N LYS A 165 17.68 1.65 7.82
CA LYS A 165 18.98 1.38 7.23
C LYS A 165 18.88 1.37 5.72
N SER A 166 19.97 1.75 5.05
CA SER A 166 20.11 1.57 3.61
C SER A 166 21.47 1.00 3.27
N SER A 167 21.56 0.33 2.14
CA SER A 167 22.82 -0.12 1.57
C SER A 167 22.90 0.24 0.09
N LYS A 168 24.12 0.46 -0.39
CA LYS A 168 24.39 0.75 -1.81
C LYS A 168 25.69 0.11 -2.23
N LYS A 169 25.69 -0.63 -3.32
CA LYS A 169 26.89 -1.15 -3.96
C LYS A 169 27.65 -0.01 -4.62
N LEU A 170 28.96 0.02 -4.46
CA LEU A 170 29.86 1.02 -5.03
C LEU A 170 30.57 0.46 -6.26
N ALA A 171 31.11 1.34 -7.11
CA ALA A 171 31.80 0.96 -8.34
C ALA A 171 33.04 0.06 -8.12
N ASP A 172 33.60 0.05 -6.93
CA ASP A 172 34.70 -0.85 -6.55
C ASP A 172 34.24 -2.24 -6.06
N GLY A 173 32.92 -2.50 -6.14
CA GLY A 173 32.29 -3.75 -5.71
C GLY A 173 32.03 -3.85 -4.20
N THR A 174 32.44 -2.87 -3.40
CA THR A 174 32.12 -2.83 -1.96
C THR A 174 30.68 -2.35 -1.71
N THR A 175 30.13 -2.64 -0.53
CA THR A 175 28.81 -2.17 -0.13
C THR A 175 28.93 -1.13 0.98
N ARG A 176 28.40 0.06 0.74
CA ARG A 176 28.27 1.10 1.76
C ARG A 176 26.94 0.96 2.46
N GLN A 177 26.94 0.91 3.79
CA GLN A 177 25.75 0.97 4.61
C GLN A 177 25.57 2.36 5.21
N ALA A 178 24.33 2.78 5.38
CA ALA A 178 23.96 4.04 6.03
C ALA A 178 22.77 3.85 6.96
N THR A 179 22.66 4.73 7.94
CA THR A 179 21.49 4.79 8.82
C THR A 179 20.50 5.83 8.26
N VAL A 180 19.26 5.42 8.08
CA VAL A 180 18.16 6.35 7.80
C VAL A 180 17.73 7.00 9.11
N SER A 181 17.70 8.32 9.15
CA SER A 181 17.23 9.09 10.30
C SER A 181 16.57 10.38 9.83
N VAL A 182 15.29 10.30 9.58
CA VAL A 182 14.42 11.43 9.20
C VAL A 182 13.36 11.65 10.28
N GLU A 183 12.55 12.69 10.15
CA GLU A 183 11.39 12.88 11.02
C GLU A 183 10.34 11.80 10.75
N GLY A 184 9.84 11.15 11.81
CA GLY A 184 8.75 10.19 11.72
C GLY A 184 7.43 10.87 11.34
N LYS A 185 6.64 10.22 10.49
CA LYS A 185 5.39 10.76 9.97
C LYS A 185 4.27 9.74 10.02
N VAL A 186 3.05 10.20 10.24
CA VAL A 186 1.82 9.42 10.06
C VAL A 186 1.23 9.82 8.72
N ILE A 187 1.39 8.99 7.70
CA ILE A 187 0.97 9.29 6.33
C ILE A 187 -0.14 8.30 5.97
N PRO A 188 -1.38 8.76 5.69
CA PRO A 188 -2.43 7.90 5.13
C PRO A 188 -1.94 7.22 3.84
N PHE A 189 -2.30 5.95 3.66
CA PHE A 189 -1.85 5.22 2.47
C PHE A 189 -2.35 5.88 1.17
N ALA A 190 -3.54 6.46 1.18
CA ALA A 190 -4.08 7.21 0.05
C ALA A 190 -3.26 8.48 -0.33
N GLU A 191 -2.43 8.98 0.59
CA GLU A 191 -1.56 10.14 0.37
C GLU A 191 -0.10 9.75 0.15
N TRP A 192 0.19 8.45 0.22
CA TRP A 192 1.55 7.96 0.06
C TRP A 192 2.02 8.06 -1.40
N THR A 193 3.26 8.44 -1.57
CA THR A 193 3.96 8.36 -2.86
C THR A 193 5.29 7.63 -2.70
N PRO A 194 5.71 6.80 -3.66
CA PRO A 194 7.02 6.14 -3.60
C PRO A 194 8.19 7.12 -3.43
N GLY A 195 8.09 8.31 -4.04
CA GLY A 195 9.08 9.38 -3.89
C GLY A 195 9.32 9.81 -2.46
N THR A 196 8.30 9.75 -1.58
CA THR A 196 8.45 10.00 -0.14
C THR A 196 9.39 8.97 0.50
N GLY A 197 9.25 7.70 0.13
CA GLY A 197 10.09 6.62 0.64
C GLY A 197 11.53 6.72 0.14
N PHE A 198 11.71 6.90 -1.16
CA PHE A 198 13.04 7.03 -1.77
C PHE A 198 13.82 8.24 -1.21
N SER A 199 13.19 9.39 -1.09
CA SER A 199 13.81 10.60 -0.52
C SER A 199 14.27 10.39 0.93
N ALA A 200 13.52 9.64 1.75
CA ALA A 200 13.92 9.32 3.13
C ALA A 200 15.18 8.45 3.18
N CYS A 201 15.38 7.62 2.18
CA CYS A 201 16.54 6.73 2.04
C CYS A 201 17.77 7.40 1.40
N GLY A 202 17.64 8.62 0.89
CA GLY A 202 18.73 9.39 0.29
C GLY A 202 18.97 9.12 -1.19
N GLU A 203 17.89 8.70 -1.88
CA GLU A 203 17.83 8.53 -3.35
C GLU A 203 17.10 9.72 -4.00
#